data_5810e15bb2abebc7550b6045f2d36998
#
_entry.id   5810e15bb2abebc7550b6045f2d36998
#
_cell.length_a   1.000
_cell.length_b   1.000
_cell.length_c   1.000
_cell.angle_alpha   90.00
_cell.angle_beta   90.00
_cell.angle_gamma   90.00
#
_symmetry.space_group_name_H-M   'P 1'
#
loop_
_entity.id
_entity.type
_entity.pdbx_description
1 polymer ?
#
loop_
_entity_poly.entity_id
_entity_poly.type
_entity_poly.pdbx_seq_one_letter_code
_entity_poly.pdbx_strand_id
1 'polypeptide(L)'
;MKKIKTILAVFTVVISIVANAQSNKPLTAIFKMSYEYEAVKNYEAAINSIHSLYSETSYEINLRLGWLYYLSGKHKESITYYNKASELMPAATEPKWAIINPYTKLENYVEIEKVYLSILKIDSKNTSANYYLAMIYYYRKDYINAKKHFDVSLNLFPFGYNNLLMSAWTNYYLGNKNEASVLFNKTLLYSPNDKSALEGLSLIK
;
A
#
# COMPACT_ATOMS: atom_id res chain seq x y z
N MET A 1 -20.66 52.81 -32.43
CA MET A 1 -20.87 51.36 -32.31
C MET A 1 -19.69 50.50 -32.79
N LYS A 2 -18.89 50.85 -33.82
CA LYS A 2 -17.74 50.04 -34.30
C LYS A 2 -16.55 49.94 -33.30
N LYS A 3 -16.27 51.01 -32.54
CA LYS A 3 -15.11 51.02 -31.58
C LYS A 3 -15.33 50.10 -30.35
N ILE A 4 -16.56 49.89 -29.88
CA ILE A 4 -16.85 49.04 -28.74
C ILE A 4 -16.72 47.53 -29.11
N LYS A 5 -17.06 47.15 -30.36
CA LYS A 5 -16.93 45.76 -30.84
C LYS A 5 -15.45 45.32 -30.96
N THR A 6 -14.56 46.25 -31.31
CA THR A 6 -13.11 45.95 -31.45
C THR A 6 -12.44 45.77 -30.08
N ILE A 7 -12.86 46.52 -29.05
CA ILE A 7 -12.31 46.37 -27.70
C ILE A 7 -12.77 45.05 -27.07
N LEU A 8 -14.02 44.62 -27.32
CA LEU A 8 -14.53 43.33 -26.80
C LEU A 8 -13.83 42.13 -27.43
N ALA A 9 -13.48 42.23 -28.73
CA ALA A 9 -12.76 41.14 -29.44
C ALA A 9 -11.32 41.01 -28.96
N VAL A 10 -10.64 42.11 -28.61
CA VAL A 10 -9.28 42.09 -28.07
C VAL A 10 -9.28 41.49 -26.64
N PHE A 11 -10.28 41.79 -25.83
CA PHE A 11 -10.38 41.24 -24.46
C PHE A 11 -10.64 39.74 -24.45
N THR A 12 -11.48 39.19 -25.37
CA THR A 12 -11.73 37.76 -25.49
C THR A 12 -10.51 36.99 -26.01
N VAL A 13 -9.71 37.56 -26.90
CA VAL A 13 -8.46 36.95 -27.41
C VAL A 13 -7.37 36.91 -26.32
N VAL A 14 -7.25 37.94 -25.48
CA VAL A 14 -6.28 37.93 -24.37
C VAL A 14 -6.65 36.92 -23.28
N ILE A 15 -7.94 36.72 -22.96
CA ILE A 15 -8.37 35.73 -21.97
C ILE A 15 -8.12 34.32 -22.51
N SER A 16 -8.31 34.06 -23.80
CA SER A 16 -8.03 32.72 -24.40
C SER A 16 -6.55 32.42 -24.49
N ILE A 17 -5.67 33.42 -24.63
CA ILE A 17 -4.20 33.21 -24.65
C ILE A 17 -3.67 32.94 -23.24
N VAL A 18 -4.22 33.52 -22.20
CA VAL A 18 -3.80 33.28 -20.81
C VAL A 18 -4.27 31.89 -20.35
N ALA A 19 -5.45 31.41 -20.76
CA ALA A 19 -5.94 30.09 -20.44
C ALA A 19 -5.12 28.96 -21.12
N ASN A 20 -4.55 29.21 -22.31
CA ASN A 20 -3.70 28.25 -23.02
C ASN A 20 -2.21 28.25 -22.60
N ALA A 21 -1.75 29.26 -21.87
CA ALA A 21 -0.36 29.35 -21.42
C ALA A 21 -0.03 28.44 -20.21
N GLN A 22 -1.05 27.81 -19.60
CA GLN A 22 -0.91 27.03 -18.37
C GLN A 22 -0.65 25.53 -18.60
N SER A 23 -0.67 25.03 -19.86
CA SER A 23 -0.66 23.58 -20.16
C SER A 23 0.62 23.04 -20.85
N ASN A 24 1.69 23.80 -20.98
CA ASN A 24 2.85 23.39 -21.79
C ASN A 24 4.10 22.97 -20.99
N LYS A 25 4.00 22.71 -19.69
CA LYS A 25 5.12 22.09 -19.00
C LYS A 25 5.12 20.58 -19.27
N PRO A 26 6.26 19.99 -19.68
CA PRO A 26 6.33 18.54 -19.88
C PRO A 26 6.02 17.80 -18.56
N LEU A 27 5.42 16.63 -18.63
CA LEU A 27 5.04 15.80 -17.47
C LEU A 27 6.20 15.63 -16.49
N THR A 28 7.42 15.44 -17.01
CA THR A 28 8.65 15.33 -16.23
C THR A 28 8.93 16.56 -15.35
N ALA A 29 8.68 17.78 -15.87
CA ALA A 29 8.86 19.00 -15.10
C ALA A 29 7.83 19.14 -13.97
N ILE A 30 6.59 18.71 -14.21
CA ILE A 30 5.52 18.70 -13.20
C ILE A 30 5.83 17.69 -12.10
N PHE A 31 6.28 16.49 -12.45
CA PHE A 31 6.71 15.48 -11.45
C PHE A 31 7.89 16.00 -10.62
N LYS A 32 8.90 16.62 -11.27
CA LYS A 32 10.03 17.24 -10.57
C LYS A 32 9.55 18.27 -9.54
N MET A 33 8.70 19.21 -9.95
CA MET A 33 8.11 20.20 -9.03
C MET A 33 7.37 19.55 -7.87
N SER A 34 6.60 18.51 -8.16
CA SER A 34 5.87 17.75 -7.14
C SER A 34 6.82 17.14 -6.10
N TYR A 35 7.95 16.57 -6.52
CA TYR A 35 8.97 16.03 -5.59
C TYR A 35 9.67 17.13 -4.79
N GLU A 36 9.95 18.27 -5.41
CA GLU A 36 10.53 19.43 -4.72
C GLU A 36 9.60 19.96 -3.61
N TYR A 37 8.31 20.08 -3.88
CA TYR A 37 7.32 20.47 -2.87
C TYR A 37 7.13 19.39 -1.77
N GLU A 38 7.14 18.12 -2.13
CA GLU A 38 7.08 17.02 -1.15
C GLU A 38 8.27 17.06 -0.19
N ALA A 39 9.49 17.31 -0.69
CA ALA A 39 10.71 17.37 0.11
C ALA A 39 10.64 18.43 1.23
N VAL A 40 9.91 19.52 0.99
CA VAL A 40 9.64 20.57 1.99
C VAL A 40 8.28 20.39 2.69
N LYS A 41 7.62 19.24 2.52
CA LYS A 41 6.31 18.89 3.10
C LYS A 41 5.17 19.82 2.70
N ASN A 42 5.30 20.53 1.59
CA ASN A 42 4.22 21.33 1.01
C ASN A 42 3.35 20.45 0.10
N TYR A 43 2.60 19.55 0.72
CA TYR A 43 1.81 18.55 0.01
C TYR A 43 0.71 19.15 -0.85
N GLU A 44 0.16 20.29 -0.45
CA GLU A 44 -0.87 20.99 -1.23
C GLU A 44 -0.30 21.49 -2.56
N ALA A 45 0.86 22.16 -2.55
CA ALA A 45 1.52 22.60 -3.76
C ALA A 45 1.97 21.42 -4.64
N ALA A 46 2.42 20.30 -4.02
CA ALA A 46 2.76 19.08 -4.74
C ALA A 46 1.55 18.47 -5.46
N ILE A 47 0.41 18.38 -4.78
CA ILE A 47 -0.87 17.90 -5.34
C ILE A 47 -1.32 18.80 -6.48
N ASN A 48 -1.34 20.12 -6.27
CA ASN A 48 -1.76 21.11 -7.28
C ASN A 48 -0.87 21.06 -8.54
N SER A 49 0.43 20.79 -8.36
CA SER A 49 1.35 20.61 -9.50
C SER A 49 0.88 19.45 -10.38
N ILE A 50 0.61 18.28 -9.78
CA ILE A 50 0.17 17.10 -10.52
C ILE A 50 -1.23 17.30 -11.13
N HIS A 51 -2.15 17.95 -10.41
CA HIS A 51 -3.49 18.24 -10.92
C HIS A 51 -3.49 19.13 -12.14
N SER A 52 -2.47 19.96 -12.36
CA SER A 52 -2.37 20.82 -13.55
C SER A 52 -2.34 20.03 -14.87
N LEU A 53 -1.94 18.76 -14.83
CA LEU A 53 -1.93 17.83 -15.96
C LEU A 53 -2.73 16.55 -15.70
N TYR A 54 -3.75 16.62 -14.83
CA TYR A 54 -4.49 15.44 -14.43
C TYR A 54 -5.12 14.74 -15.63
N SER A 55 -4.86 13.44 -15.71
CA SER A 55 -5.52 12.53 -16.65
C SER A 55 -5.98 11.29 -15.89
N GLU A 56 -7.26 10.97 -16.00
CA GLU A 56 -7.83 9.76 -15.36
C GLU A 56 -7.19 8.47 -15.88
N THR A 57 -6.66 8.49 -17.10
CA THR A 57 -6.07 7.33 -17.77
C THR A 57 -4.56 7.21 -17.56
N SER A 58 -3.92 8.12 -16.79
CA SER A 58 -2.50 7.98 -16.46
C SER A 58 -2.31 7.23 -15.16
N TYR A 59 -1.66 6.07 -15.25
CA TYR A 59 -1.27 5.26 -14.09
C TYR A 59 -0.35 6.05 -13.14
N GLU A 60 0.68 6.70 -13.68
CA GLU A 60 1.70 7.42 -12.92
C GLU A 60 1.12 8.61 -12.15
N ILE A 61 0.21 9.36 -12.79
CA ILE A 61 -0.47 10.50 -12.16
C ILE A 61 -1.34 10.02 -11.00
N ASN A 62 -2.14 8.98 -11.21
CA ASN A 62 -3.00 8.43 -10.16
C ASN A 62 -2.17 7.83 -9.02
N LEU A 63 -1.09 7.12 -9.32
CA LEU A 63 -0.19 6.57 -8.30
C LEU A 63 0.44 7.69 -7.46
N ARG A 64 0.93 8.75 -8.13
CA ARG A 64 1.55 9.92 -7.49
C ARG A 64 0.56 10.69 -6.61
N LEU A 65 -0.65 10.93 -7.08
CA LEU A 65 -1.71 11.58 -6.30
C LEU A 65 -2.10 10.73 -5.09
N GLY A 66 -2.23 9.43 -5.25
CA GLY A 66 -2.48 8.51 -4.14
C GLY A 66 -1.47 8.69 -3.01
N TRP A 67 -0.18 8.76 -3.34
CA TRP A 67 0.89 9.00 -2.38
C TRP A 67 0.81 10.38 -1.71
N LEU A 68 0.66 11.44 -2.49
CA LEU A 68 0.60 12.81 -1.98
C LEU A 68 -0.60 13.05 -1.08
N TYR A 69 -1.77 12.50 -1.44
CA TYR A 69 -2.96 12.56 -0.59
C TYR A 69 -2.76 11.78 0.72
N TYR A 70 -2.08 10.62 0.67
CA TYR A 70 -1.70 9.90 1.89
C TYR A 70 -0.82 10.75 2.81
N LEU A 71 0.23 11.36 2.29
CA LEU A 71 1.14 12.21 3.06
C LEU A 71 0.45 13.46 3.63
N SER A 72 -0.56 14.00 2.93
CA SER A 72 -1.35 15.14 3.40
C SER A 72 -2.42 14.77 4.43
N GLY A 73 -2.54 13.48 4.80
CA GLY A 73 -3.57 12.98 5.72
C GLY A 73 -4.96 12.80 5.11
N LYS A 74 -5.12 13.05 3.81
CA LYS A 74 -6.38 12.88 3.08
C LYS A 74 -6.53 11.44 2.60
N HIS A 75 -6.77 10.53 3.57
CA HIS A 75 -6.69 9.09 3.32
C HIS A 75 -7.77 8.55 2.37
N LYS A 76 -8.98 9.14 2.36
CA LYS A 76 -10.06 8.73 1.46
C LYS A 76 -9.74 9.06 0.00
N GLU A 77 -9.20 10.25 -0.24
CA GLU A 77 -8.74 10.69 -1.56
C GLU A 77 -7.57 9.83 -2.04
N SER A 78 -6.62 9.53 -1.15
CA SER A 78 -5.51 8.61 -1.43
C SER A 78 -6.02 7.26 -1.95
N ILE A 79 -6.99 6.66 -1.27
CA ILE A 79 -7.61 5.39 -1.66
C ILE A 79 -8.24 5.50 -3.06
N THR A 80 -8.94 6.60 -3.35
CA THR A 80 -9.57 6.81 -4.66
C THR A 80 -8.53 6.76 -5.79
N TYR A 81 -7.40 7.45 -5.63
CA TYR A 81 -6.36 7.49 -6.66
C TYR A 81 -5.59 6.18 -6.78
N TYR A 82 -5.30 5.48 -5.68
CA TYR A 82 -4.67 4.16 -5.75
C TYR A 82 -5.60 3.10 -6.39
N ASN A 83 -6.91 3.18 -6.17
CA ASN A 83 -7.87 2.32 -6.87
C ASN A 83 -7.85 2.58 -8.38
N LYS A 84 -7.88 3.86 -8.81
CA LYS A 84 -7.76 4.21 -10.22
C LYS A 84 -6.46 3.65 -10.85
N ALA A 85 -5.34 3.79 -10.15
CA ALA A 85 -4.08 3.19 -10.62
C ALA A 85 -4.17 1.64 -10.73
N SER A 86 -4.81 0.99 -9.76
CA SER A 86 -5.03 -0.47 -9.78
C SER A 86 -5.96 -0.93 -10.91
N GLU A 87 -6.94 -0.12 -11.29
CA GLU A 87 -7.85 -0.38 -12.40
C GLU A 87 -7.14 -0.25 -13.75
N LEU A 88 -6.26 0.76 -13.88
CA LEU A 88 -5.48 0.99 -15.10
C LEU A 88 -4.44 -0.12 -15.35
N MET A 89 -3.84 -0.64 -14.29
CA MET A 89 -2.85 -1.73 -14.36
C MET A 89 -3.20 -2.84 -13.35
N PRO A 90 -4.16 -3.73 -13.64
CA PRO A 90 -4.65 -4.73 -12.69
C PRO A 90 -3.59 -5.72 -12.20
N ALA A 91 -2.58 -6.00 -13.04
CA ALA A 91 -1.46 -6.89 -12.70
C ALA A 91 -0.36 -6.19 -11.87
N ALA A 92 -0.38 -4.86 -11.75
CA ALA A 92 0.58 -4.14 -10.92
C ALA A 92 0.24 -4.33 -9.43
N THR A 93 1.25 -4.69 -8.63
CA THR A 93 1.09 -4.83 -7.18
C THR A 93 1.43 -3.54 -6.43
N GLU A 94 2.12 -2.60 -7.05
CA GLU A 94 2.56 -1.35 -6.43
C GLU A 94 1.41 -0.53 -5.81
N PRO A 95 0.32 -0.18 -6.53
CA PRO A 95 -0.79 0.55 -5.94
C PRO A 95 -1.54 -0.27 -4.89
N LYS A 96 -1.55 -1.60 -5.01
CA LYS A 96 -2.14 -2.50 -4.02
C LYS A 96 -1.36 -2.48 -2.70
N TRP A 97 -0.04 -2.48 -2.74
CA TRP A 97 0.78 -2.30 -1.55
C TRP A 97 0.63 -0.90 -0.94
N ALA A 98 0.59 0.12 -1.78
CA ALA A 98 0.51 1.51 -1.34
C ALA A 98 -0.82 1.83 -0.62
N ILE A 99 -1.96 1.28 -1.09
CA ILE A 99 -3.30 1.53 -0.53
C ILE A 99 -3.47 0.96 0.89
N ILE A 100 -2.63 0.02 1.32
CA ILE A 100 -2.66 -0.54 2.67
C ILE A 100 -2.42 0.56 3.72
N ASN A 101 -1.53 1.50 3.42
CA ASN A 101 -1.20 2.60 4.33
C ASN A 101 -2.42 3.47 4.69
N PRO A 102 -3.17 4.05 3.74
CA PRO A 102 -4.35 4.83 4.07
C PRO A 102 -5.47 3.97 4.68
N TYR A 103 -5.65 2.71 4.29
CA TYR A 103 -6.60 1.82 4.98
C TYR A 103 -6.19 1.55 6.43
N THR A 104 -4.89 1.41 6.71
CA THR A 104 -4.39 1.25 8.09
C THR A 104 -4.68 2.49 8.93
N LYS A 105 -4.50 3.70 8.36
CA LYS A 105 -4.83 4.96 9.05
C LYS A 105 -6.32 5.12 9.34
N LEU A 106 -7.17 4.49 8.54
CA LEU A 106 -8.63 4.44 8.71
C LEU A 106 -9.09 3.20 9.50
N GLU A 107 -8.17 2.36 9.99
CA GLU A 107 -8.44 1.11 10.71
C GLU A 107 -9.36 0.15 9.93
N ASN A 108 -9.33 0.22 8.60
CA ASN A 108 -10.18 -0.58 7.72
C ASN A 108 -9.54 -1.92 7.37
N TYR A 109 -9.42 -2.79 8.35
CA TYR A 109 -8.78 -4.10 8.23
C TYR A 109 -9.51 -5.05 7.28
N VAL A 110 -10.80 -4.85 7.04
CA VAL A 110 -11.57 -5.64 6.08
C VAL A 110 -11.09 -5.40 4.65
N GLU A 111 -10.86 -4.13 4.29
CA GLU A 111 -10.32 -3.81 2.97
C GLU A 111 -8.86 -4.21 2.83
N ILE A 112 -8.04 -4.11 3.90
CA ILE A 112 -6.66 -4.59 3.89
C ILE A 112 -6.60 -6.09 3.57
N GLU A 113 -7.47 -6.91 4.14
CA GLU A 113 -7.56 -8.34 3.82
C GLU A 113 -7.86 -8.57 2.33
N LYS A 114 -8.84 -7.85 1.76
CA LYS A 114 -9.17 -7.94 0.34
C LYS A 114 -7.99 -7.54 -0.54
N VAL A 115 -7.21 -6.54 -0.12
CA VAL A 115 -5.99 -6.12 -0.84
C VAL A 115 -4.97 -7.26 -0.86
N TYR A 116 -4.66 -7.89 0.28
CA TYR A 116 -3.73 -9.02 0.30
C TYR A 116 -4.22 -10.18 -0.55
N LEU A 117 -5.51 -10.51 -0.49
CA LEU A 117 -6.10 -11.53 -1.36
C LEU A 117 -5.96 -11.16 -2.85
N SER A 118 -6.08 -9.89 -3.20
CA SER A 118 -5.89 -9.43 -4.58
C SER A 118 -4.43 -9.55 -5.05
N ILE A 119 -3.46 -9.31 -4.16
CA ILE A 119 -2.04 -9.53 -4.45
C ILE A 119 -1.78 -11.02 -4.66
N LEU A 120 -2.34 -11.89 -3.82
CA LEU A 120 -2.18 -13.33 -3.93
C LEU A 120 -2.86 -13.94 -5.18
N LYS A 121 -3.83 -13.26 -5.78
CA LYS A 121 -4.36 -13.63 -7.11
C LYS A 121 -3.35 -13.40 -8.23
N ILE A 122 -2.46 -12.41 -8.08
CA ILE A 122 -1.40 -12.11 -9.05
C ILE A 122 -0.19 -13.03 -8.82
N ASP A 123 0.22 -13.14 -7.56
CA ASP A 123 1.34 -13.97 -7.12
C ASP A 123 0.96 -14.74 -5.84
N SER A 124 0.50 -15.96 -6.01
CA SER A 124 0.06 -16.84 -4.90
C SER A 124 1.17 -17.17 -3.90
N LYS A 125 2.44 -16.99 -4.32
CA LYS A 125 3.63 -17.23 -3.49
C LYS A 125 4.21 -15.95 -2.89
N ASN A 126 3.54 -14.82 -3.05
CA ASN A 126 4.00 -13.56 -2.44
C ASN A 126 4.11 -13.72 -0.92
N THR A 127 5.34 -13.76 -0.42
CA THR A 127 5.61 -14.10 0.99
C THR A 127 5.07 -13.06 1.96
N SER A 128 5.21 -11.77 1.62
CA SER A 128 4.71 -10.68 2.46
C SER A 128 3.18 -10.70 2.54
N ALA A 129 2.50 -10.87 1.41
CA ALA A 129 1.03 -10.94 1.39
C ALA A 129 0.51 -12.17 2.16
N ASN A 130 1.16 -13.34 2.00
CA ASN A 130 0.83 -14.53 2.79
C ASN A 130 1.07 -14.29 4.28
N TYR A 131 2.22 -13.71 4.66
CA TYR A 131 2.52 -13.43 6.06
C TYR A 131 1.48 -12.49 6.71
N TYR A 132 1.18 -11.35 6.10
CA TYR A 132 0.24 -10.40 6.68
C TYR A 132 -1.20 -10.92 6.68
N LEU A 133 -1.60 -11.68 5.67
CA LEU A 133 -2.91 -12.34 5.66
C LEU A 133 -3.01 -13.39 6.76
N ALA A 134 -1.95 -14.18 6.98
CA ALA A 134 -1.86 -15.13 8.09
C ALA A 134 -1.99 -14.41 9.44
N MET A 135 -1.35 -13.24 9.61
CA MET A 135 -1.49 -12.44 10.84
C MET A 135 -2.93 -11.98 11.07
N ILE A 136 -3.65 -11.57 10.03
CA ILE A 136 -5.07 -11.21 10.14
C ILE A 136 -5.89 -12.41 10.65
N TYR A 137 -5.72 -13.57 10.05
CA TYR A 137 -6.40 -14.78 10.49
C TYR A 137 -6.01 -15.22 11.90
N TYR A 138 -4.72 -15.11 12.26
CA TYR A 138 -4.23 -15.40 13.61
C TYR A 138 -4.93 -14.54 14.68
N TYR A 139 -4.99 -13.24 14.49
CA TYR A 139 -5.66 -12.34 15.44
C TYR A 139 -7.18 -12.55 15.52
N ARG A 140 -7.79 -13.06 14.46
CA ARG A 140 -9.19 -13.51 14.47
C ARG A 140 -9.37 -14.91 15.06
N LYS A 141 -8.29 -15.55 15.52
CA LYS A 141 -8.24 -16.94 16.03
C LYS A 141 -8.64 -17.99 14.99
N ASP A 142 -8.61 -17.66 13.71
CA ASP A 142 -8.76 -18.60 12.59
C ASP A 142 -7.39 -19.21 12.30
N TYR A 143 -6.94 -20.08 13.20
CA TYR A 143 -5.61 -20.67 13.13
C TYR A 143 -5.44 -21.62 11.94
N ILE A 144 -6.53 -22.18 11.42
CA ILE A 144 -6.48 -23.04 10.23
C ILE A 144 -6.05 -22.23 9.00
N ASN A 145 -6.72 -21.12 8.73
CA ASN A 145 -6.34 -20.24 7.62
C ASN A 145 -5.02 -19.54 7.88
N ALA A 146 -4.72 -19.15 9.12
CA ALA A 146 -3.41 -18.61 9.48
C ALA A 146 -2.28 -19.58 9.12
N LYS A 147 -2.38 -20.87 9.54
CA LYS A 147 -1.38 -21.90 9.22
C LYS A 147 -1.17 -22.05 7.72
N LYS A 148 -2.25 -22.13 6.94
CA LYS A 148 -2.19 -22.27 5.48
C LYS A 148 -1.29 -21.20 4.85
N HIS A 149 -1.42 -19.94 5.27
CA HIS A 149 -0.67 -18.82 4.71
C HIS A 149 0.74 -18.72 5.31
N PHE A 150 0.92 -19.01 6.62
CA PHE A 150 2.26 -19.08 7.20
C PHE A 150 3.10 -20.19 6.57
N ASP A 151 2.53 -21.35 6.26
CA ASP A 151 3.25 -22.45 5.62
C ASP A 151 3.80 -22.03 4.25
N VAL A 152 3.07 -21.26 3.45
CA VAL A 152 3.59 -20.72 2.18
C VAL A 152 4.81 -19.83 2.43
N SER A 153 4.73 -18.93 3.41
CA SER A 153 5.82 -18.05 3.77
C SER A 153 7.06 -18.80 4.27
N LEU A 154 6.88 -19.81 5.16
CA LEU A 154 7.95 -20.64 5.71
C LEU A 154 8.62 -21.51 4.64
N ASN A 155 7.86 -22.04 3.69
CA ASN A 155 8.43 -22.85 2.60
C ASN A 155 9.42 -22.07 1.74
N LEU A 156 9.21 -20.74 1.62
CA LEU A 156 10.08 -19.86 0.83
C LEU A 156 11.18 -19.21 1.68
N PHE A 157 10.90 -18.94 2.96
CA PHE A 157 11.83 -18.35 3.92
C PHE A 157 11.84 -19.16 5.23
N PRO A 158 12.48 -20.34 5.23
CA PRO A 158 12.38 -21.32 6.33
C PRO A 158 13.08 -20.89 7.62
N PHE A 159 13.84 -19.79 7.60
CA PHE A 159 14.56 -19.25 8.76
C PHE A 159 14.21 -17.78 9.04
N GLY A 160 13.01 -17.32 8.66
CA GLY A 160 12.51 -15.97 8.98
C GLY A 160 11.95 -15.92 10.40
N TYR A 161 12.56 -15.12 11.30
CA TYR A 161 12.18 -15.05 12.72
C TYR A 161 10.68 -14.88 12.96
N ASN A 162 10.06 -13.86 12.36
CA ASN A 162 8.62 -13.62 12.56
C ASN A 162 7.75 -14.78 12.05
N ASN A 163 8.12 -15.38 10.90
CA ASN A 163 7.40 -16.53 10.36
C ASN A 163 7.52 -17.74 11.28
N LEU A 164 8.72 -18.03 11.79
CA LEU A 164 8.94 -19.14 12.73
C LEU A 164 8.10 -18.99 13.98
N LEU A 165 8.19 -17.83 14.64
CA LEU A 165 7.51 -17.57 15.91
C LEU A 165 5.98 -17.63 15.76
N MET A 166 5.44 -16.95 14.74
CA MET A 166 3.98 -16.90 14.55
C MET A 166 3.41 -18.23 14.06
N SER A 167 4.17 -18.98 13.25
CA SER A 167 3.78 -20.35 12.89
C SER A 167 3.83 -21.30 14.08
N ALA A 168 4.81 -21.15 14.98
CA ALA A 168 4.89 -21.92 16.21
C ALA A 168 3.64 -21.70 17.09
N TRP A 169 3.28 -20.46 17.34
CA TRP A 169 2.08 -20.14 18.09
C TRP A 169 0.79 -20.62 17.40
N THR A 170 0.72 -20.48 16.08
CA THR A 170 -0.42 -20.98 15.29
C THR A 170 -0.59 -22.49 15.47
N ASN A 171 0.51 -23.26 15.36
CA ASN A 171 0.48 -24.70 15.57
C ASN A 171 0.15 -25.08 17.02
N TYR A 172 0.64 -24.32 18.00
CA TYR A 172 0.28 -24.50 19.41
C TYR A 172 -1.24 -24.37 19.61
N TYR A 173 -1.88 -23.32 19.09
CA TYR A 173 -3.32 -23.12 19.21
C TYR A 173 -4.15 -24.14 18.43
N LEU A 174 -3.58 -24.76 17.39
CA LEU A 174 -4.20 -25.88 16.67
C LEU A 174 -4.03 -27.23 17.39
N GLY A 175 -3.27 -27.28 18.49
CA GLY A 175 -2.95 -28.53 19.18
C GLY A 175 -1.82 -29.35 18.54
N ASN A 176 -1.16 -28.84 17.51
CA ASN A 176 -0.03 -29.47 16.81
C ASN A 176 1.27 -29.27 17.61
N LYS A 177 1.30 -29.79 18.84
CA LYS A 177 2.36 -29.55 19.82
C LYS A 177 3.77 -29.88 19.32
N ASN A 178 3.92 -31.01 18.61
CA ASN A 178 5.22 -31.41 18.08
C ASN A 178 5.77 -30.41 17.07
N GLU A 179 4.95 -29.96 16.11
CA GLU A 179 5.35 -28.97 15.11
C GLU A 179 5.63 -27.60 15.76
N ALA A 180 4.79 -27.18 16.71
CA ALA A 180 5.00 -25.96 17.48
C ALA A 180 6.35 -25.99 18.21
N SER A 181 6.69 -27.09 18.88
CA SER A 181 7.96 -27.25 19.58
C SER A 181 9.16 -27.14 18.63
N VAL A 182 9.10 -27.77 17.46
CA VAL A 182 10.14 -27.65 16.44
C VAL A 182 10.33 -26.20 16.00
N LEU A 183 9.24 -25.49 15.74
CA LEU A 183 9.27 -24.09 15.27
C LEU A 183 9.75 -23.13 16.37
N PHE A 184 9.34 -23.30 17.62
CA PHE A 184 9.89 -22.53 18.75
C PHE A 184 11.39 -22.77 18.93
N ASN A 185 11.87 -24.00 18.84
CA ASN A 185 13.29 -24.28 18.90
C ASN A 185 14.06 -23.63 17.75
N LYS A 186 13.51 -23.64 16.50
CA LYS A 186 14.10 -22.90 15.38
C LYS A 186 14.13 -21.39 15.63
N THR A 187 13.09 -20.85 16.28
CA THR A 187 13.06 -19.43 16.68
C THR A 187 14.19 -19.12 17.65
N LEU A 188 14.49 -20.02 18.60
CA LEU A 188 15.61 -19.88 19.54
C LEU A 188 16.98 -20.02 18.86
N LEU A 189 17.11 -20.73 17.73
CA LEU A 189 18.34 -20.69 16.94
C LEU A 189 18.60 -19.29 16.35
N TYR A 190 17.53 -18.57 16.01
CA TYR A 190 17.61 -17.20 15.52
C TYR A 190 17.82 -16.21 16.67
N SER A 191 17.09 -16.37 17.77
CA SER A 191 17.12 -15.51 18.96
C SER A 191 17.14 -16.37 20.23
N PRO A 192 18.34 -16.75 20.77
CA PRO A 192 18.47 -17.73 21.84
C PRO A 192 17.71 -17.43 23.14
N ASN A 193 17.42 -16.15 23.42
CA ASN A 193 16.76 -15.71 24.65
C ASN A 193 15.33 -15.16 24.35
N ASP A 194 14.70 -15.58 23.25
CA ASP A 194 13.37 -15.16 22.91
C ASP A 194 12.35 -15.61 23.94
N LYS A 195 11.80 -14.64 24.68
CA LYS A 195 10.86 -14.91 25.79
C LYS A 195 9.59 -15.62 25.30
N SER A 196 9.07 -15.24 24.14
CA SER A 196 7.84 -15.80 23.59
C SER A 196 8.02 -17.25 23.15
N ALA A 197 9.16 -17.58 22.54
CA ALA A 197 9.48 -18.96 22.16
C ALA A 197 9.71 -19.84 23.38
N LEU A 198 10.42 -19.33 24.41
CA LEU A 198 10.62 -20.04 25.69
C LEU A 198 9.30 -20.29 26.41
N GLU A 199 8.39 -19.29 26.44
CA GLU A 199 7.04 -19.43 26.98
C GLU A 199 6.27 -20.52 26.23
N GLY A 200 6.25 -20.49 24.90
CA GLY A 200 5.58 -21.50 24.08
C GLY A 200 6.07 -22.90 24.37
N LEU A 201 7.38 -23.11 24.50
CA LEU A 201 7.95 -24.42 24.88
C LEU A 201 7.54 -24.85 26.29
N SER A 202 7.43 -23.94 27.24
CA SER A 202 7.00 -24.26 28.59
C SER A 202 5.54 -24.74 28.66
N LEU A 203 4.67 -24.24 27.78
CA LEU A 203 3.25 -24.59 27.70
C LEU A 203 3.00 -25.92 26.96
N ILE A 204 3.99 -26.42 26.21
CA ILE A 204 3.89 -27.70 25.48
C ILE A 204 4.22 -28.89 26.36
N LYS A 205 5.00 -28.69 27.42
CA LYS A 205 5.35 -29.72 28.41
C LYS A 205 4.08 -30.18 29.16
#